data_caba86e0628774adbf5e9ab7dab59b60
#
_entry.id   caba86e0628774adbf5e9ab7dab59b60
#
_cell.length_a   1.000
_cell.length_b   1.000
_cell.length_c   1.000
_cell.angle_alpha   90.00
_cell.angle_beta   90.00
_cell.angle_gamma   90.00
#
_symmetry.space_group_name_H-M   'P 1'
#
loop_
_entity.id
_entity.type
_entity.pdbx_description
1 polymer ?
#
loop_
_entity_poly.entity_id
_entity_poly.type
_entity_poly.pdbx_seq_one_letter_code
_entity_poly.pdbx_strand_id
1 'polypeptide(L)'
;MEACSKAKFQRYGSRKVGLLLDLVRGKSVKAAEGVIPFTGLRCSDLVQKTIHSAASNLQVKSGKKLDFSKVYIKEAYANIGPMKHLKRVQPGPQGRAMPYKKSVCHLTVIVSDEKKGARTVKGGLK
;
A
#
# COMPACT_ATOMS: atom_id res chain seq x y z
N MET A 1 4.73 -0.91 -19.90
CA MET A 1 3.99 -2.12 -19.41
C MET A 1 3.59 -1.96 -17.95
N GLU A 2 2.55 -2.70 -17.48
CA GLU A 2 2.08 -2.61 -16.10
C GLU A 2 1.92 -3.99 -15.47
N ALA A 3 2.26 -4.09 -14.18
CA ALA A 3 2.00 -5.26 -13.37
C ALA A 3 1.42 -4.87 -12.02
N CYS A 4 0.65 -5.75 -11.43
CA CYS A 4 0.06 -5.52 -10.12
C CYS A 4 0.40 -6.64 -9.14
N SER A 5 0.42 -6.28 -7.86
CA SER A 5 0.43 -7.21 -6.75
C SER A 5 -0.65 -6.83 -5.74
N LYS A 6 -1.28 -7.84 -5.15
CA LYS A 6 -2.38 -7.66 -4.19
C LYS A 6 -2.12 -8.49 -2.94
N ALA A 7 -2.08 -7.84 -1.79
CA ALA A 7 -2.06 -8.50 -0.49
C ALA A 7 -3.44 -8.36 0.17
N LYS A 8 -4.22 -9.44 0.17
CA LYS A 8 -5.57 -9.45 0.72
C LYS A 8 -5.58 -9.82 2.21
N PHE A 9 -6.61 -9.38 2.93
CA PHE A 9 -6.92 -9.74 4.34
C PHE A 9 -5.78 -9.45 5.33
N GLN A 10 -5.04 -8.37 5.11
CA GLN A 10 -3.94 -7.98 6.00
C GLN A 10 -4.46 -7.32 7.27
N ARG A 11 -3.92 -7.75 8.43
CA ARG A 11 -4.33 -7.31 9.78
C ARG A 11 -3.77 -5.92 10.14
N TYR A 12 -3.95 -4.96 9.24
CA TYR A 12 -3.55 -3.55 9.41
C TYR A 12 -4.73 -2.63 9.10
N GLY A 13 -4.74 -1.46 9.72
CA GLY A 13 -5.71 -0.41 9.38
C GLY A 13 -5.37 0.27 8.06
N SER A 14 -6.34 0.37 7.14
CA SER A 14 -6.15 0.99 5.82
C SER A 14 -5.57 2.40 5.89
N ARG A 15 -5.97 3.21 6.90
CA ARG A 15 -5.43 4.57 7.13
C ARG A 15 -3.93 4.56 7.43
N LYS A 16 -3.46 3.63 8.29
CA LYS A 16 -2.03 3.53 8.63
C LYS A 16 -1.19 3.07 7.44
N VAL A 17 -1.70 2.13 6.66
CA VAL A 17 -1.07 1.71 5.41
C VAL A 17 -1.08 2.85 4.40
N GLY A 18 -2.18 3.60 4.29
CA GLY A 18 -2.33 4.75 3.39
C GLY A 18 -1.24 5.80 3.59
N LEU A 19 -0.91 6.16 4.84
CA LEU A 19 0.18 7.10 5.15
C LEU A 19 1.52 6.68 4.53
N LEU A 20 1.84 5.37 4.61
CA LEU A 20 3.07 4.85 4.01
C LEU A 20 2.99 4.85 2.48
N LEU A 21 1.82 4.55 1.91
CA LEU A 21 1.63 4.55 0.46
C LEU A 21 1.75 5.94 -0.15
N ASP A 22 1.35 6.99 0.57
CA ASP A 22 1.49 8.38 0.12
C ASP A 22 2.96 8.77 -0.04
N LEU A 23 3.85 8.20 0.79
CA LEU A 23 5.29 8.43 0.70
C LEU A 23 5.95 7.76 -0.50
N VAL A 24 5.37 6.66 -1.01
CA VAL A 24 6.00 5.85 -2.07
C VAL A 24 5.36 6.04 -3.44
N ARG A 25 4.15 6.59 -3.52
CA ARG A 25 3.48 6.85 -4.81
C ARG A 25 4.34 7.72 -5.72
N GLY A 26 4.45 7.33 -6.99
CA GLY A 26 5.21 8.07 -8.01
C GLY A 26 6.73 7.96 -7.90
N LYS A 27 7.26 7.29 -6.87
CA LYS A 27 8.69 7.03 -6.74
C LYS A 27 9.10 5.78 -7.51
N SER A 28 10.39 5.65 -7.83
CA SER A 28 10.93 4.40 -8.33
C SER A 28 10.93 3.34 -7.24
N VAL A 29 10.86 2.07 -7.63
CA VAL A 29 10.87 0.93 -6.68
C VAL A 29 12.09 1.00 -5.78
N LYS A 30 13.28 1.25 -6.33
CA LYS A 30 14.52 1.38 -5.56
C LYS A 30 14.47 2.52 -4.54
N ALA A 31 13.92 3.68 -4.92
CA ALA A 31 13.77 4.81 -4.00
C ALA A 31 12.74 4.51 -2.90
N ALA A 32 11.66 3.81 -3.23
CA ALA A 32 10.65 3.38 -2.26
C ALA A 32 11.22 2.40 -1.23
N GLU A 33 12.00 1.41 -1.67
CA GLU A 33 12.70 0.46 -0.79
C GLU A 33 13.67 1.15 0.18
N GLY A 34 14.30 2.24 -0.23
CA GLY A 34 15.16 3.03 0.64
C GLY A 34 14.40 3.83 1.70
N VAL A 35 13.17 4.28 1.41
CA VAL A 35 12.38 5.13 2.33
C VAL A 35 11.56 4.32 3.33
N ILE A 36 10.99 3.19 2.90
CA ILE A 36 10.05 2.39 3.69
C ILE A 36 10.59 1.96 5.06
N PRO A 37 11.82 1.43 5.19
CA PRO A 37 12.36 0.97 6.48
C PRO A 37 12.47 2.09 7.52
N PHE A 38 12.77 3.31 7.08
CA PHE A 38 12.96 4.46 7.98
C PHE A 38 11.68 5.03 8.56
N THR A 39 10.51 4.60 8.09
CA THR A 39 9.22 5.11 8.59
C THR A 39 8.83 4.56 9.96
N GLY A 40 9.45 3.48 10.42
CA GLY A 40 9.15 2.84 11.72
C GLY A 40 7.73 2.28 11.86
N LEU A 41 6.96 2.21 10.78
CA LEU A 41 5.59 1.71 10.80
C LEU A 41 5.56 0.18 10.72
N ARG A 42 4.74 -0.47 11.55
CA ARG A 42 4.59 -1.94 11.55
C ARG A 42 4.15 -2.53 10.20
N CYS A 43 3.56 -1.74 9.33
CA CYS A 43 3.14 -2.17 7.99
C CYS A 43 4.24 -2.04 6.92
N SER A 44 5.43 -1.57 7.26
CA SER A 44 6.56 -1.38 6.35
C SER A 44 6.91 -2.67 5.60
N ASP A 45 7.09 -3.77 6.31
CA ASP A 45 7.45 -5.07 5.73
C ASP A 45 6.39 -5.57 4.74
N LEU A 46 5.10 -5.38 5.06
CA LEU A 46 4.02 -5.75 4.15
C LEU A 46 4.09 -4.97 2.85
N VAL A 47 4.25 -3.65 2.95
CA VAL A 47 4.28 -2.77 1.77
C VAL A 47 5.52 -3.06 0.93
N GLN A 48 6.69 -3.23 1.56
CA GLN A 48 7.93 -3.57 0.87
C GLN A 48 7.82 -4.89 0.09
N LYS A 49 7.33 -5.96 0.73
CA LYS A 49 7.11 -7.26 0.09
C LYS A 49 6.14 -7.17 -1.08
N THR A 50 5.07 -6.37 -0.94
CA THR A 50 4.08 -6.20 -2.01
C THR A 50 4.66 -5.42 -3.19
N ILE A 51 5.47 -4.39 -2.97
CA ILE A 51 6.17 -3.65 -4.02
C ILE A 51 7.16 -4.56 -4.75
N HIS A 52 7.96 -5.31 -4.02
CA HIS A 52 8.93 -6.26 -4.60
C HIS A 52 8.23 -7.33 -5.44
N SER A 53 7.12 -7.88 -4.95
CA SER A 53 6.29 -8.83 -5.70
C SER A 53 5.73 -8.20 -6.99
N ALA A 54 5.27 -6.94 -6.95
CA ALA A 54 4.79 -6.24 -8.14
C ALA A 54 5.90 -6.03 -9.17
N ALA A 55 7.10 -5.67 -8.72
CA ALA A 55 8.27 -5.51 -9.59
C ALA A 55 8.70 -6.83 -10.23
N SER A 56 8.71 -7.92 -9.47
CA SER A 56 8.99 -9.27 -9.99
C SER A 56 7.94 -9.72 -11.03
N ASN A 57 6.66 -9.44 -10.78
CA ASN A 57 5.59 -9.71 -11.75
C ASN A 57 5.79 -8.92 -13.05
N LEU A 58 6.30 -7.69 -12.97
CA LEU A 58 6.61 -6.89 -14.15
C LEU A 58 7.77 -7.49 -14.95
N GLN A 59 8.81 -7.98 -14.28
CA GLN A 59 9.94 -8.68 -14.93
C GLN A 59 9.48 -9.94 -15.67
N VAL A 60 8.63 -10.75 -15.04
CA VAL A 60 8.08 -11.95 -15.68
C VAL A 60 7.25 -11.59 -16.91
N LYS A 61 6.41 -10.53 -16.80
CA LYS A 61 5.61 -10.06 -17.95
C LYS A 61 6.46 -9.53 -19.11
N SER A 62 7.53 -8.82 -18.81
CA SER A 62 8.40 -8.20 -19.83
C SER A 62 9.36 -9.20 -20.45
N GLY A 63 9.60 -10.36 -19.81
CA GLY A 63 10.61 -11.33 -20.21
C GLY A 63 12.06 -10.85 -20.12
N LYS A 64 12.27 -9.66 -19.53
CA LYS A 64 13.59 -9.02 -19.43
C LYS A 64 13.88 -8.67 -17.97
N LYS A 65 15.15 -8.71 -17.58
CA LYS A 65 15.59 -8.13 -16.30
C LYS A 65 15.43 -6.62 -16.37
N LEU A 66 14.56 -6.09 -15.52
CA LEU A 66 14.31 -4.64 -15.42
C LEU A 66 15.09 -4.08 -14.22
N ASP A 67 15.71 -2.93 -14.42
CA ASP A 67 16.34 -2.18 -13.34
C ASP A 67 15.26 -1.55 -12.45
N PHE A 68 15.21 -1.85 -11.18
CA PHE A 68 14.25 -1.29 -10.22
C PHE A 68 14.33 0.24 -10.08
N SER A 69 15.42 0.84 -10.55
CA SER A 69 15.54 2.30 -10.63
C SER A 69 14.66 2.92 -11.71
N LYS A 70 14.32 2.16 -12.76
CA LYS A 70 13.49 2.59 -13.90
C LYS A 70 12.03 2.15 -13.79
N VAL A 71 11.71 1.34 -12.79
CA VAL A 71 10.33 0.90 -12.50
C VAL A 71 9.71 1.84 -11.48
N TYR A 72 8.53 2.39 -11.78
CA TYR A 72 7.84 3.37 -10.94
C TYR A 72 6.54 2.80 -10.36
N ILE A 73 6.21 3.23 -9.15
CA ILE A 73 4.94 2.92 -8.52
C ILE A 73 3.88 3.86 -9.10
N LYS A 74 3.08 3.33 -10.02
CA LYS A 74 2.02 4.07 -10.71
C LYS A 74 0.85 4.37 -9.78
N GLU A 75 0.37 3.34 -9.09
CA GLU A 75 -0.75 3.41 -8.16
C GLU A 75 -0.49 2.51 -6.97
N ALA A 76 -0.84 2.99 -5.80
CA ALA A 76 -0.81 2.21 -4.57
C ALA A 76 -1.97 2.65 -3.68
N TYR A 77 -2.82 1.72 -3.26
CA TYR A 77 -3.96 2.01 -2.41
C TYR A 77 -4.29 0.85 -1.48
N ALA A 78 -4.90 1.19 -0.35
CA ALA A 78 -5.33 0.24 0.67
C ALA A 78 -6.83 0.39 0.91
N ASN A 79 -7.60 -0.60 0.51
CA ASN A 79 -9.03 -0.66 0.75
C ASN A 79 -9.33 -1.31 2.09
N ILE A 80 -10.46 -0.93 2.68
CA ILE A 80 -10.96 -1.53 3.91
C ILE A 80 -11.44 -2.95 3.60
N GLY A 81 -10.95 -3.92 4.36
CA GLY A 81 -11.39 -5.31 4.25
C GLY A 81 -12.63 -5.62 5.09
N PRO A 82 -13.23 -6.80 4.93
CA PRO A 82 -14.39 -7.23 5.70
C PRO A 82 -14.02 -7.42 7.18
N MET A 83 -14.76 -6.74 8.06
CA MET A 83 -14.56 -6.79 9.52
C MET A 83 -15.74 -7.44 10.25
N LYS A 84 -16.65 -8.08 9.53
CA LYS A 84 -17.88 -8.64 10.11
C LYS A 84 -17.59 -9.66 11.24
N HIS A 85 -16.62 -10.53 11.01
CA HIS A 85 -16.23 -11.58 11.97
C HIS A 85 -15.14 -11.14 12.96
N LEU A 86 -14.70 -9.90 12.91
CA LEU A 86 -13.63 -9.36 13.75
C LEU A 86 -14.15 -8.40 14.83
N LYS A 87 -15.44 -8.47 15.10
CA LYS A 87 -16.06 -7.75 16.22
C LYS A 87 -15.64 -8.41 17.53
N ARG A 88 -15.27 -7.58 18.51
CA ARG A 88 -14.96 -7.97 19.88
C ARG A 88 -15.67 -7.04 20.85
N VAL A 89 -15.83 -7.47 22.06
CA VAL A 89 -16.44 -6.70 23.13
C VAL A 89 -15.39 -6.43 24.19
N GLN A 90 -15.33 -5.20 24.65
CA GLN A 90 -14.53 -4.76 25.79
C GLN A 90 -15.49 -4.37 26.91
N PRO A 91 -15.27 -4.79 28.15
CA PRO A 91 -16.11 -4.38 29.26
C PRO A 91 -15.98 -2.88 29.48
N GLY A 92 -17.09 -2.22 29.71
CA GLY A 92 -17.18 -0.80 30.05
C GLY A 92 -17.71 -0.58 31.46
N PRO A 93 -17.78 0.69 31.93
CA PRO A 93 -18.34 1.03 33.23
C PRO A 93 -19.81 0.66 33.31
N GLN A 94 -20.29 0.34 34.51
CA GLN A 94 -21.70 -0.04 34.80
C GLN A 94 -22.20 -1.25 33.99
N GLY A 95 -21.34 -2.24 33.70
CA GLY A 95 -21.71 -3.44 33.00
C GLY A 95 -22.03 -3.23 31.49
N ARG A 96 -21.70 -2.06 30.91
CA ARG A 96 -21.91 -1.80 29.49
C ARG A 96 -20.90 -2.55 28.63
N ALA A 97 -21.35 -3.09 27.50
CA ALA A 97 -20.49 -3.73 26.50
C ALA A 97 -20.06 -2.69 25.44
N MET A 98 -18.77 -2.51 25.24
CA MET A 98 -18.23 -1.63 24.20
C MET A 98 -17.70 -2.46 23.02
N PRO A 99 -18.45 -2.57 21.91
CA PRO A 99 -18.01 -3.34 20.75
C PRO A 99 -16.91 -2.59 20.00
N TYR A 100 -15.84 -3.29 19.63
CA TYR A 100 -14.81 -2.78 18.73
C TYR A 100 -14.49 -3.78 17.62
N LYS A 101 -13.90 -3.30 16.53
CA LYS A 101 -13.54 -4.13 15.38
C LYS A 101 -12.02 -4.11 15.17
N LYS A 102 -11.44 -5.29 14.92
CA LYS A 102 -10.05 -5.37 14.46
C LYS A 102 -9.99 -4.99 12.97
N SER A 103 -9.15 -4.03 12.65
CA SER A 103 -9.02 -3.53 11.27
C SER A 103 -8.33 -4.54 10.36
N VAL A 104 -8.86 -4.66 9.16
CA VAL A 104 -8.30 -5.45 8.05
C VAL A 104 -8.29 -4.58 6.80
N CYS A 105 -7.27 -4.72 5.97
CA CYS A 105 -7.17 -4.03 4.69
C CYS A 105 -6.77 -4.97 3.55
N HIS A 106 -7.02 -4.50 2.34
CA HIS A 106 -6.54 -5.08 1.09
C HIS A 106 -5.60 -4.07 0.46
N LEU A 107 -4.33 -4.43 0.34
CA LEU A 107 -3.32 -3.62 -0.31
C LEU A 107 -3.20 -4.00 -1.78
N THR A 108 -3.21 -3.02 -2.67
CA THR A 108 -2.96 -3.18 -4.10
C THR A 108 -1.87 -2.21 -4.52
N VAL A 109 -0.86 -2.70 -5.22
CA VAL A 109 0.23 -1.93 -5.78
C VAL A 109 0.33 -2.22 -7.27
N ILE A 110 0.38 -1.19 -8.08
CA ILE A 110 0.55 -1.25 -9.53
C ILE A 110 1.85 -0.53 -9.88
N VAL A 111 2.73 -1.23 -10.55
CA VAL A 111 4.01 -0.71 -11.03
C VAL A 111 4.03 -0.63 -12.56
N SER A 112 4.78 0.32 -13.09
CA SER A 112 4.97 0.51 -14.52
C SER A 112 6.43 0.84 -14.83
N ASP A 113 6.86 0.53 -16.03
CA ASP A 113 8.15 0.93 -16.59
C ASP A 113 8.14 2.41 -17.07
N GLU A 114 6.96 3.00 -17.22
CA GLU A 114 6.80 4.40 -17.60
C GLU A 114 6.48 5.26 -16.37
N LYS A 115 7.16 6.40 -16.25
CA LYS A 115 6.87 7.39 -15.21
C LYS A 115 5.52 8.05 -15.52
N LYS A 116 4.55 7.92 -14.63
CA LYS A 116 3.30 8.68 -14.73
C LYS A 116 3.64 10.18 -14.65
N GLY A 117 3.32 10.94 -15.69
CA GLY A 117 3.47 12.40 -15.68
C GLY A 117 2.83 12.97 -14.40
N ALA A 118 3.55 13.83 -13.69
CA ALA A 118 3.02 14.49 -12.50
C ALA A 118 1.67 15.12 -12.87
N ARG A 119 0.58 14.71 -12.18
CA ARG A 119 -0.67 15.45 -12.27
C ARG A 119 -0.41 16.85 -11.75
N THR A 120 -0.26 17.80 -12.66
CA THR A 120 -0.27 19.21 -12.31
C THR A 120 -1.61 19.47 -11.66
N VAL A 121 -1.64 19.62 -10.34
CA VAL A 121 -2.81 20.15 -9.64
C VAL A 121 -2.94 21.58 -10.16
N LYS A 122 -3.80 21.80 -11.14
CA LYS A 122 -4.21 23.14 -11.52
C LYS A 122 -4.99 23.68 -10.33
N GLY A 123 -4.27 24.35 -9.44
CA GLY A 123 -4.85 25.18 -8.38
C GLY A 123 -5.61 26.32 -9.03
N GLY A 124 -6.88 26.09 -9.28
CA GLY A 124 -7.82 27.17 -9.58
C GLY A 124 -8.21 27.86 -8.29
N LEU A 125 -7.40 28.78 -7.80
CA LEU A 125 -7.87 29.88 -6.98
C LEU A 125 -8.55 30.88 -7.92
N LYS A 126 -9.86 30.94 -7.86
CA LYS A 126 -10.66 32.11 -8.23
C LYS A 126 -11.37 32.59 -7.00
#